data_c0a0d28dc27e84792ac337bc311b04df
#
_entry.id   c0a0d28dc27e84792ac337bc311b04df
#
_cell.length_a   1.000
_cell.length_b   1.000
_cell.length_c   1.000
_cell.angle_alpha   90.00
_cell.angle_beta   90.00
_cell.angle_gamma   90.00
#
_symmetry.space_group_name_H-M   'P 1'
#
loop_
_entity.id
_entity.type
_entity.pdbx_description
1 polymer ?
#
loop_
_entity_poly.entity_id
_entity_poly.type
_entity_poly.pdbx_seq_one_letter_code
_entity_poly.pdbx_strand_id
1 'polypeptide(L)'
;MDNQKLGIFITELRKEKGLTQAQLAQKLNVTDKAVSKWERGVGFPDIKLLEPLADVLDISLLELMKSERLPKTTVSAPDTTDAFQNVIDLASYERKIERQRIALVTLFIV
;
A
#
# COMPACT_ATOMS: atom_id res chain seq x y z
N MET A 1 3.93 8.95 -12.35
CA MET A 1 4.18 9.09 -10.92
C MET A 1 5.15 10.18 -10.65
N ASP A 2 4.84 11.04 -9.69
CA ASP A 2 5.67 12.18 -9.38
C ASP A 2 6.63 11.77 -8.27
N ASN A 3 7.93 11.84 -8.50
CA ASN A 3 8.93 11.43 -7.53
C ASN A 3 8.84 12.24 -6.23
N GLN A 4 8.60 13.52 -6.31
CA GLN A 4 8.52 14.32 -5.10
C GLN A 4 7.27 14.01 -4.31
N LYS A 5 6.16 13.86 -4.99
CA LYS A 5 4.91 13.55 -4.30
C LYS A 5 5.04 12.18 -3.67
N LEU A 6 5.63 11.23 -4.37
CA LEU A 6 5.78 9.88 -3.82
C LEU A 6 6.71 9.94 -2.61
N GLY A 7 7.78 10.71 -2.67
CA GLY A 7 8.72 10.79 -1.56
C GLY A 7 8.08 11.33 -0.30
N ILE A 8 7.26 12.37 -0.44
CA ILE A 8 6.57 12.95 0.70
C ILE A 8 5.61 11.92 1.27
N PHE A 9 4.90 11.21 0.40
CA PHE A 9 3.92 10.23 0.83
C PHE A 9 4.62 9.09 1.59
N ILE A 10 5.74 8.60 1.09
CA ILE A 10 6.47 7.53 1.75
C ILE A 10 6.94 8.03 3.12
N THR A 11 7.42 9.26 3.20
CA THR A 11 7.90 9.81 4.45
C THR A 11 6.78 9.85 5.49
N GLU A 12 5.61 10.33 5.07
CA GLU A 12 4.50 10.44 5.98
C GLU A 12 4.05 9.08 6.48
N LEU A 13 3.93 8.12 5.58
CA LEU A 13 3.47 6.80 5.98
C LEU A 13 4.49 6.09 6.85
N ARG A 14 5.77 6.27 6.54
CA ARG A 14 6.83 5.66 7.32
C ARG A 14 6.76 6.18 8.77
N LYS A 15 6.59 7.49 8.90
CA LYS A 15 6.55 8.08 10.23
C LYS A 15 5.31 7.63 10.99
N GLU A 16 4.19 7.47 10.29
CA GLU A 16 2.99 6.98 10.93
C GLU A 16 3.20 5.58 11.48
N LYS A 17 4.03 4.80 10.83
CA LYS A 17 4.28 3.44 11.30
C LYS A 17 5.39 3.42 12.35
N GLY A 18 5.95 4.56 12.68
CA GLY A 18 7.01 4.62 13.68
C GLY A 18 8.31 4.05 13.21
N LEU A 19 8.56 4.04 11.91
CA LEU A 19 9.77 3.44 11.38
C LEU A 19 10.79 4.51 11.02
N THR A 20 12.06 4.21 11.22
CA THR A 20 13.13 5.07 10.74
C THR A 20 13.39 4.69 9.27
N GLN A 21 14.15 5.50 8.56
CA GLN A 21 14.52 5.17 7.20
C GLN A 21 15.29 3.85 7.18
N ALA A 22 16.17 3.65 8.17
CA ALA A 22 16.94 2.42 8.22
C ALA A 22 16.06 1.21 8.46
N GLN A 23 15.02 1.37 9.29
CA GLN A 23 14.13 0.26 9.57
C GLN A 23 13.29 -0.08 8.35
N LEU A 24 12.82 0.93 7.63
CA LEU A 24 12.07 0.67 6.41
C LEU A 24 12.98 -0.02 5.39
N ALA A 25 14.21 0.46 5.27
CA ALA A 25 15.16 -0.12 4.34
C ALA A 25 15.41 -1.59 4.68
N GLN A 26 15.52 -1.89 5.95
CA GLN A 26 15.77 -3.24 6.37
C GLN A 26 14.61 -4.14 5.99
N LYS A 27 13.40 -3.68 6.16
CA LYS A 27 12.24 -4.47 5.82
C LYS A 27 12.15 -4.74 4.33
N LEU A 28 12.71 -3.87 3.52
CA LEU A 28 12.68 -4.03 2.08
C LEU A 28 13.99 -4.59 1.52
N ASN A 29 14.94 -4.83 2.39
CA ASN A 29 16.22 -5.36 1.99
C ASN A 29 16.95 -4.42 1.03
N VAL A 30 16.91 -3.15 1.32
CA VAL A 30 17.62 -2.14 0.53
C VAL A 30 18.42 -1.28 1.50
N THR A 31 19.16 -0.32 1.02
CA THR A 31 19.96 0.53 1.90
C THR A 31 19.14 1.71 2.38
N ASP A 32 19.50 2.27 3.51
CA ASP A 32 18.81 3.44 4.01
C ASP A 32 19.08 4.63 3.09
N LYS A 33 20.18 4.62 2.33
CA LYS A 33 20.46 5.65 1.40
C LYS A 33 19.43 5.61 0.30
N ALA A 34 19.00 4.40 -0.13
CA ALA A 34 17.99 4.27 -1.16
C ALA A 34 16.67 4.88 -0.68
N VAL A 35 16.28 4.58 0.56
CA VAL A 35 15.04 5.11 1.11
C VAL A 35 15.16 6.64 1.20
N SER A 36 16.31 7.14 1.61
CA SER A 36 16.51 8.58 1.72
C SER A 36 16.34 9.24 0.36
N LYS A 37 16.85 8.62 -0.71
CA LYS A 37 16.71 9.21 -2.02
C LYS A 37 15.26 9.24 -2.46
N TRP A 38 14.53 8.18 -2.17
CA TRP A 38 13.11 8.14 -2.52
C TRP A 38 12.38 9.27 -1.81
N GLU A 39 12.65 9.43 -0.52
CA GLU A 39 11.92 10.43 0.27
C GLU A 39 12.25 11.85 -0.14
N ARG A 40 13.45 12.07 -0.68
CA ARG A 40 13.82 13.38 -1.14
C ARG A 40 13.40 13.63 -2.58
N GLY A 41 12.81 12.65 -3.21
CA GLY A 41 12.34 12.82 -4.58
C GLY A 41 13.44 12.78 -5.62
N VAL A 42 14.63 12.29 -5.26
CA VAL A 42 15.71 12.20 -6.22
C VAL A 42 15.96 10.78 -6.66
N GLY A 43 15.13 9.86 -6.28
CA GLY A 43 15.24 8.49 -6.71
C GLY A 43 13.86 7.89 -6.71
N PHE A 44 13.74 6.66 -7.17
CA PHE A 44 12.48 6.01 -7.30
C PHE A 44 12.65 4.56 -6.95
N PRO A 45 11.76 3.92 -6.24
CA PRO A 45 11.89 2.51 -5.94
C PRO A 45 11.82 1.69 -7.22
N ASP A 46 12.58 0.61 -7.27
CA ASP A 46 12.55 -0.30 -8.39
C ASP A 46 11.11 -0.82 -8.43
N ILE A 47 10.59 -1.06 -9.60
CA ILE A 47 9.23 -1.53 -9.76
C ILE A 47 9.00 -2.80 -8.96
N LYS A 48 9.99 -3.63 -8.79
CA LYS A 48 9.84 -4.85 -8.01
C LYS A 48 9.65 -4.55 -6.53
N LEU A 49 9.97 -3.36 -6.08
CA LEU A 49 9.84 -3.01 -4.69
C LEU A 49 8.53 -2.31 -4.38
N LEU A 50 7.77 -1.95 -5.39
CA LEU A 50 6.55 -1.19 -5.14
C LEU A 50 5.53 -1.96 -4.30
N GLU A 51 5.33 -3.22 -4.62
CA GLU A 51 4.35 -3.99 -3.87
C GLU A 51 4.84 -4.28 -2.45
N PRO A 52 6.09 -4.71 -2.24
CA PRO A 52 6.57 -4.88 -0.88
C PRO A 52 6.53 -3.57 -0.08
N LEU A 53 6.82 -2.46 -0.73
CA LEU A 53 6.79 -1.16 -0.06
C LEU A 53 5.35 -0.84 0.38
N ALA A 54 4.39 -1.06 -0.49
CA ALA A 54 3.00 -0.83 -0.14
C ALA A 54 2.60 -1.71 1.03
N ASP A 55 3.05 -2.95 1.04
CA ASP A 55 2.72 -3.87 2.11
C ASP A 55 3.31 -3.38 3.45
N VAL A 56 4.55 -2.96 3.46
CA VAL A 56 5.17 -2.51 4.70
C VAL A 56 4.47 -1.25 5.21
N LEU A 57 4.06 -0.38 4.30
CA LEU A 57 3.40 0.85 4.67
C LEU A 57 1.90 0.67 4.91
N ASP A 58 1.42 -0.54 4.69
CA ASP A 58 0.02 -0.88 4.94
C ASP A 58 -0.94 -0.07 4.09
N ILE A 59 -0.64 0.05 2.82
CA ILE A 59 -1.52 0.72 1.88
C ILE A 59 -1.60 -0.14 0.64
N SER A 60 -2.52 0.17 -0.23
CA SER A 60 -2.66 -0.60 -1.46
C SER A 60 -1.62 -0.13 -2.47
N LEU A 61 -1.34 -0.95 -3.44
CA LEU A 61 -0.40 -0.59 -4.48
C LEU A 61 -0.94 0.63 -5.23
N LEU A 62 -2.24 0.70 -5.44
CA LEU A 62 -2.82 1.82 -6.15
C LEU A 62 -2.61 3.12 -5.37
N GLU A 63 -2.78 3.07 -4.05
CA GLU A 63 -2.55 4.25 -3.23
C GLU A 63 -1.09 4.68 -3.35
N LEU A 64 -0.17 3.74 -3.36
CA LEU A 64 1.21 4.07 -3.47
C LEU A 64 1.49 4.70 -4.84
N MET A 65 0.93 4.13 -5.88
CA MET A 65 1.16 4.65 -7.22
C MET A 65 0.54 6.03 -7.42
N LYS A 66 -0.55 6.31 -6.73
CA LYS A 66 -1.16 7.62 -6.83
C LYS A 66 -0.58 8.57 -5.80
N SER A 67 0.21 8.06 -4.87
CA SER A 67 0.81 8.82 -3.80
C SER A 67 -0.24 9.56 -2.98
N GLU A 68 -1.35 8.90 -2.72
CA GLU A 68 -2.38 9.47 -1.88
C GLU A 68 -3.27 8.39 -1.32
N ARG A 69 -3.83 8.61 -0.16
CA ARG A 69 -4.73 7.66 0.44
C ARG A 69 -6.06 7.74 -0.26
N LEU A 70 -6.64 6.59 -0.53
CA LEU A 70 -7.94 6.55 -1.17
C LEU A 70 -9.00 6.22 -0.14
N PRO A 71 -10.22 6.68 -0.36
CA PRO A 71 -11.30 6.43 0.57
C PRO A 71 -11.54 4.96 0.65
N LYS A 72 -11.87 4.49 1.79
CA LYS A 72 -12.21 3.13 1.95
C LYS A 72 -13.49 2.86 1.37
N THR A 73 -13.97 3.12 0.75
CA THR A 73 -15.19 2.94 0.21
C THR A 73 -15.97 2.01 0.43
N THR A 74 -16.02 2.00 0.48
CA THR A 74 -16.77 1.53 0.56
C THR A 74 -17.61 1.43 0.01
N VAL A 75 -17.54 1.55 -0.20
CA VAL A 75 -18.18 1.49 -0.63
C VAL A 75 -18.86 1.23 -0.88
N SER A 76 -19.22 1.17 -0.89
CA SER A 76 -19.96 1.04 -1.18
C SER A 76 -20.71 0.78 -1.34
N ALA A 77 -21.07 0.70 -1.25
CA ALA A 77 -21.84 0.49 -1.33
C ALA A 77 -22.63 0.36 -1.73
N PRO A 78 -23.08 0.30 -2.10
CA PRO A 78 -23.95 0.18 -2.44
C PRO A 78 -24.57 -0.21 -2.82
N ASP A 79 -24.74 -0.19 -3.05
CA ASP A 79 -25.35 -0.51 -3.40
C ASP A 79 -25.75 -1.30 -3.52
N THR A 80 -25.76 -1.55 -3.41
CA THR A 80 -26.05 -2.22 -3.40
C THR A 80 -26.40 -3.09 -3.71
N THR A 81 -26.87 -3.22 -3.97
CA THR A 81 -27.26 -4.07 -4.30
C THR A 81 -26.73 -4.67 -5.07
N ASP A 82 -26.67 -4.36 -5.72
CA ASP A 82 -26.01 -4.81 -6.37
C ASP A 82 -25.05 -5.26 -5.92
N ALA A 83 -24.99 -4.93 -5.14
CA ALA A 83 -24.08 -5.19 -4.60
C ALA A 83 -23.96 -6.53 -4.48
N PHE A 84 -24.42 -6.99 -4.55
CA PHE A 84 -24.18 -8.09 -4.36
C PHE A 84 -23.82 -8.83 -5.27
N GLN A 85 -24.17 -8.58 -6.11
CA GLN A 85 -23.68 -9.04 -7.01
C GLN A 85 -22.44 -8.75 -7.02
N ASN A 86 -22.23 -7.76 -6.78
CA ASN A 86 -21.09 -7.33 -6.76
C ASN A 86 -20.42 -8.03 -5.79
N VAL A 87 -20.99 -8.35 -5.03
CA VAL A 87 -20.46 -9.00 -4.06
C VAL A 87 -19.64 -10.05 -4.57
N ILE A 88 -20.11 -10.59 -5.44
CA ILE A 88 -19.43 -11.58 -5.95
C ILE A 88 -18.18 -11.13 -6.43
N ASP A 89 -18.20 -10.17 -6.99
CA ASP A 89 -17.06 -9.73 -7.50
C ASP A 89 -16.26 -9.44 -6.42
N LEU A 90 -16.82 -9.10 -5.42
CA LEU A 90 -16.16 -8.79 -4.38
C LEU A 90 -15.46 -9.91 -3.94
N ALA A 91 -16.02 -10.93 -4.00
CA ALA A 91 -15.48 -12.03 -3.55
C ALA A 91 -14.15 -12.11 -4.19
N SER A 92 -14.13 -12.17 -5.35
CA SER A 92 -12.90 -12.34 -5.98
C SER A 92 -11.98 -11.27 -5.64
N TYR A 93 -12.38 -10.14 -5.32
CA TYR A 93 -11.53 -9.20 -5.08
C TYR A 93 -11.11 -9.23 -3.74
N GLU A 94 -11.78 -9.78 -2.95
CA GLU A 94 -11.49 -9.87 -1.67
C GLU A 94 -10.46 -10.79 -1.50
N ARG A 95 -10.36 -11.68 -2.21
CA ARG A 95 -9.48 -12.50 -2.08
C ARG A 95 -8.18 -11.87 -2.14
N LYS A 96 -8.04 -11.08 -2.82
CA LYS A 96 -6.91 -10.45 -2.93
C LYS A 96 -6.68 -9.68 -1.78
N ILE A 97 -7.58 -9.29 -1.18
CA ILE A 97 -7.47 -8.51 -0.09
C ILE A 97 -7.05 -9.33 0.95
N GLU A 98 -7.53 -10.32 1.02
CA GLU A 98 -7.28 -11.17 2.02
C GLU A 98 -6.03 -11.74 1.98
N ARG A 99 -5.61 -11.84 1.07
CA ARG A 99 -4.50 -12.35 0.95
C ARG A 99 -3.60 -11.45 1.55
N GLN A 100 -3.87 -10.42 1.80
CA GLN A 100 -3.10 -9.51 2.31
C GLN A 100 -3.36 -9.42 3.64
N ARG A 101 -4.25 -9.81 3.95
CA ARG A 101 -4.63 -9.69 5.19
C ARG A 101 -4.53 -10.89 5.70
N ILE A 102 -4.55 -11.65 5.07
CA ILE A 102 -4.50 -12.73 5.39
C ILE A 102 -3.40 -12.93 5.53
N ALA A 103 -3.22 -12.40 5.09
CA ALA A 103 -2.35 -12.37 5.21
C ALA A 103 -2.49 -11.81 6.20
N LEU A 104 -3.19 -11.50 6.46
CA LEU A 104 -3.69 -11.04 7.22
C LEU A 104 -4.61 -11.54 7.68
N VAL A 105 -5.24 -11.96 7.53
CA VAL A 105 -6.24 -12.48 7.69
C VAL A 105 -6.37 -13.36 7.40
N THR A 106 -6.39 -13.67 7.06
CA THR A 106 -6.71 -14.29 6.69
C THR A 106 -6.86 -14.70 6.99
N LEU A 107 -6.96 -14.31 7.13
CA LEU A 107 -7.33 -14.38 7.17
C LEU A 107 -7.98 -14.38 7.45
N PHE A 108 -8.47 -14.13 7.48
CA PHE A 108 -9.32 -14.05 7.52
C PHE A 108 -9.86 -14.38 7.25
N ILE A 109 -10.09 -14.56 7.00
CA ILE A 109 -10.58 -14.73 6.58
C ILE A 109 -10.67 -15.23 6.32
N VAL A 110 -10.73 -15.36 6.02
CA VAL A 110 -10.80 -15.65 5.68
C VAL A 110 -10.70 -15.96 5.63
#